data_24276c75efa7a61a3d804b277b7c5706
#
_entry.id   24276c75efa7a61a3d804b277b7c5706
#
_cell.length_a   1.000
_cell.length_b   1.000
_cell.length_c   1.000
_cell.angle_alpha   90.00
_cell.angle_beta   90.00
_cell.angle_gamma   90.00
#
_symmetry.space_group_name_H-M   'P 1'
#
loop_
_entity.id
_entity.type
_entity.pdbx_description
1 polymer ?
#
loop_
_entity_poly.entity_id
_entity_poly.type
_entity_poly.pdbx_seq_one_letter_code
_entity_poly.pdbx_strand_id
1 'polypeptide(L)'
;MTPAARIAAVIDILHAMDAAGDAAAARQAGQWLRADLQRRRYAGSGDRAEISALFWAIQRGWSRLGWHLDAAGVTVTARALVLAALVLIDKRTADLPSLFTAEAAHAPAPLSEAEAAWVAGLAATSLTRPDMPHHVRREWPGWLLDDAAAGLAAAGLDNAAVDDELAALSDEAPTDVRINPLRQPDRRALRDQLAGRGLKGHLTGLSPLGVRLEKRVRLEDLPEWKKGLFDVQDQGSQLAAMLCDARPGMQIADICSGAGGKALVMAAAMANKGRILAIDSNADRLDKA
;
A
#
# COMPACT_ATOMS: atom_id res chain seq x y z
N MET A 1 12.37 -11.42 15.58
CA MET A 1 13.27 -11.98 14.52
C MET A 1 14.52 -11.10 14.42
N THR A 2 15.64 -11.65 13.93
CA THR A 2 16.80 -10.81 13.57
C THR A 2 16.51 -10.00 12.31
N PRO A 3 17.19 -8.87 12.07
CA PRO A 3 17.06 -8.13 10.81
C PRO A 3 17.28 -9.01 9.56
N ALA A 4 18.34 -9.85 9.60
CA ALA A 4 18.65 -10.79 8.51
C ALA A 4 17.50 -11.81 8.25
N ALA A 5 16.90 -12.35 9.32
CA ALA A 5 15.80 -13.30 9.19
C ALA A 5 14.51 -12.64 8.61
N ARG A 6 14.30 -11.32 8.82
CA ARG A 6 13.23 -10.58 8.16
C ARG A 6 13.47 -10.44 6.66
N ILE A 7 14.72 -10.19 6.26
CA ILE A 7 15.11 -10.17 4.84
C ILE A 7 14.88 -11.52 4.19
N ALA A 8 15.31 -12.63 4.83
CA ALA A 8 15.06 -13.98 4.34
C ALA A 8 13.56 -14.24 4.13
N ALA A 9 12.71 -13.78 5.08
CA ALA A 9 11.27 -13.94 4.96
C ALA A 9 10.71 -13.26 3.71
N VAL A 10 11.18 -12.06 3.34
CA VAL A 10 10.75 -11.39 2.10
C VAL A 10 11.21 -12.15 0.86
N ILE A 11 12.46 -12.66 0.87
CA ILE A 11 12.96 -13.51 -0.23
C ILE A 11 12.08 -14.75 -0.40
N ASP A 12 11.73 -15.44 0.70
CA ASP A 12 10.89 -16.63 0.67
C ASP A 12 9.49 -16.35 0.09
N ILE A 13 8.87 -15.22 0.48
CA ILE A 13 7.55 -14.83 -0.03
C ILE A 13 7.61 -14.56 -1.53
N LEU A 14 8.58 -13.78 -2.00
CA LEU A 14 8.75 -13.46 -3.41
C LEU A 14 9.09 -14.70 -4.24
N HIS A 15 9.93 -15.59 -3.71
CA HIS A 15 10.26 -16.85 -4.37
C HIS A 15 9.03 -17.77 -4.50
N ALA A 16 8.20 -17.84 -3.45
CA ALA A 16 6.97 -18.63 -3.50
C ALA A 16 5.96 -18.06 -4.50
N MET A 17 5.91 -16.74 -4.67
CA MET A 17 5.08 -16.08 -5.67
C MET A 17 5.57 -16.38 -7.09
N ASP A 18 6.88 -16.30 -7.32
CA ASP A 18 7.52 -16.60 -8.61
C ASP A 18 7.30 -18.07 -9.02
N ALA A 19 7.51 -18.98 -8.08
CA ALA A 19 7.30 -20.42 -8.30
C ALA A 19 5.85 -20.80 -8.63
N ALA A 20 4.88 -19.99 -8.20
CA ALA A 20 3.47 -20.20 -8.53
C ALA A 20 3.11 -19.79 -9.96
N GLY A 21 4.01 -19.07 -10.66
CA GLY A 21 3.85 -18.60 -12.04
C GLY A 21 2.72 -17.58 -12.21
N ASP A 22 2.94 -16.66 -13.19
CA ASP A 22 1.84 -15.93 -13.79
C ASP A 22 1.21 -14.70 -13.11
N ALA A 23 0.45 -13.96 -13.90
CA ALA A 23 -0.39 -12.83 -13.53
C ALA A 23 -1.36 -13.09 -12.36
N ALA A 24 -1.70 -14.35 -12.08
CA ALA A 24 -2.47 -14.74 -10.91
C ALA A 24 -1.71 -14.51 -9.60
N ALA A 25 -0.39 -14.74 -9.57
CA ALA A 25 0.45 -14.48 -8.41
C ALA A 25 0.50 -12.98 -8.09
N ALA A 26 0.62 -12.12 -9.08
CA ALA A 26 0.62 -10.66 -8.90
C ALA A 26 -0.73 -10.16 -8.32
N ARG A 27 -1.85 -10.72 -8.75
CA ARG A 27 -3.19 -10.38 -8.22
C ARG A 27 -3.38 -10.78 -6.75
N GLN A 28 -2.61 -11.74 -6.27
CA GLN A 28 -2.70 -12.31 -4.93
C GLN A 28 -1.55 -11.91 -4.00
N ALA A 29 -0.74 -10.92 -4.37
CA ALA A 29 0.43 -10.50 -3.59
C ALA A 29 0.13 -10.32 -2.08
N GLY A 30 -0.96 -9.63 -1.75
CA GLY A 30 -1.39 -9.44 -0.37
C GLY A 30 -1.84 -10.72 0.33
N GLN A 31 -2.31 -11.73 -0.40
CA GLN A 31 -2.68 -13.04 0.17
C GLN A 31 -1.42 -13.86 0.47
N TRP A 32 -0.41 -13.83 -0.41
CA TRP A 32 0.88 -14.46 -0.18
C TRP A 32 1.55 -13.92 1.07
N LEU A 33 1.65 -12.59 1.18
CA LEU A 33 2.19 -11.93 2.38
C LEU A 33 1.44 -12.35 3.65
N ARG A 34 0.10 -12.32 3.61
CA ARG A 34 -0.74 -12.68 4.76
C ARG A 34 -0.55 -14.13 5.15
N ALA A 35 -0.57 -15.04 4.18
CA ALA A 35 -0.41 -16.48 4.43
C ALA A 35 0.96 -16.80 5.05
N ASP A 36 2.03 -16.15 4.56
CA ASP A 36 3.37 -16.33 5.13
C ASP A 36 3.46 -15.78 6.55
N LEU A 37 2.96 -14.57 6.81
CA LEU A 37 2.93 -13.97 8.13
C LEU A 37 2.07 -14.76 9.13
N GLN A 38 1.02 -15.46 8.68
CA GLN A 38 0.24 -16.37 9.52
C GLN A 38 1.03 -17.62 9.90
N ARG A 39 1.86 -18.15 8.99
CA ARG A 39 2.76 -19.29 9.30
C ARG A 39 3.86 -18.90 10.26
N ARG A 40 4.39 -17.66 10.16
CA ARG A 40 5.44 -17.14 11.07
C ARG A 40 4.85 -16.60 12.38
N ARG A 41 4.23 -17.48 13.16
CA ARG A 41 3.56 -17.11 14.43
C ARG A 41 4.49 -16.46 15.44
N TYR A 42 5.78 -16.76 15.38
CA TYR A 42 6.83 -16.20 16.21
C TYR A 42 7.23 -14.76 15.86
N ALA A 43 6.79 -14.25 14.70
CA ALA A 43 7.06 -12.87 14.29
C ALA A 43 6.19 -11.90 15.09
N GLY A 44 6.84 -10.99 15.84
CA GLY A 44 6.18 -9.91 16.57
C GLY A 44 5.57 -8.85 15.64
N SER A 45 4.84 -7.90 16.20
CA SER A 45 4.21 -6.83 15.42
C SER A 45 5.22 -5.98 14.64
N GLY A 46 6.38 -5.66 15.23
CA GLY A 46 7.46 -4.94 14.58
C GLY A 46 8.07 -5.73 13.42
N ASP A 47 8.32 -7.04 13.60
CA ASP A 47 8.84 -7.90 12.53
C ASP A 47 7.88 -7.95 11.33
N ARG A 48 6.58 -8.11 11.61
CA ARG A 48 5.53 -8.14 10.59
C ARG A 48 5.45 -6.81 9.83
N ALA A 49 5.61 -5.69 10.52
CA ALA A 49 5.61 -4.37 9.91
C ALA A 49 6.79 -4.20 8.96
N GLU A 50 8.01 -4.57 9.37
CA GLU A 50 9.21 -4.43 8.53
C GLU A 50 9.18 -5.38 7.32
N ILE A 51 8.77 -6.65 7.51
CA ILE A 51 8.58 -7.60 6.39
C ILE A 51 7.57 -7.02 5.39
N SER A 52 6.43 -6.51 5.88
CA SER A 52 5.40 -5.94 5.02
C SER A 52 5.88 -4.68 4.31
N ALA A 53 6.61 -3.80 5.00
CA ALA A 53 7.14 -2.57 4.41
C ALA A 53 8.07 -2.85 3.23
N LEU A 54 9.07 -3.72 3.41
CA LEU A 54 10.00 -4.09 2.35
C LEU A 54 9.29 -4.83 1.20
N PHE A 55 8.40 -5.77 1.51
CA PHE A 55 7.62 -6.48 0.51
C PHE A 55 6.83 -5.52 -0.38
N TRP A 56 6.09 -4.58 0.22
CA TRP A 56 5.29 -3.61 -0.54
C TRP A 56 6.14 -2.56 -1.25
N ALA A 57 7.31 -2.19 -0.71
CA ALA A 57 8.25 -1.32 -1.39
C ALA A 57 8.75 -1.96 -2.70
N ILE A 58 9.07 -3.26 -2.66
CA ILE A 58 9.44 -4.04 -3.85
C ILE A 58 8.28 -4.10 -4.84
N GLN A 59 7.05 -4.39 -4.37
CA GLN A 59 5.87 -4.45 -5.26
C GLN A 59 5.62 -3.11 -5.96
N ARG A 60 5.77 -1.98 -5.28
CA ARG A 60 5.62 -0.64 -5.86
C ARG A 60 6.78 -0.18 -6.72
N GLY A 61 7.92 -0.82 -6.63
CA GLY A 61 9.13 -0.50 -7.40
C GLY A 61 9.54 -1.60 -8.38
N TRP A 62 8.65 -2.55 -8.67
CA TRP A 62 8.96 -3.78 -9.39
C TRP A 62 9.60 -3.54 -10.75
N SER A 63 8.97 -2.68 -11.57
CA SER A 63 9.46 -2.40 -12.93
C SER A 63 10.80 -1.65 -12.91
N ARG A 64 10.95 -0.68 -12.00
CA ARG A 64 12.21 0.08 -11.85
C ARG A 64 13.33 -0.80 -11.33
N LEU A 65 13.06 -1.66 -10.34
CA LEU A 65 14.04 -2.62 -9.82
C LEU A 65 14.45 -3.62 -10.91
N GLY A 66 13.48 -4.18 -11.66
CA GLY A 66 13.72 -5.07 -12.78
C GLY A 66 14.58 -4.42 -13.86
N TRP A 67 14.28 -3.17 -14.21
CA TRP A 67 15.06 -2.41 -15.19
C TRP A 67 16.53 -2.23 -14.77
N HIS A 68 16.79 -1.95 -13.48
CA HIS A 68 18.15 -1.84 -12.98
C HIS A 68 18.90 -3.19 -13.02
N LEU A 69 18.21 -4.28 -12.71
CA LEU A 69 18.80 -5.62 -12.78
C LEU A 69 19.14 -6.00 -14.24
N ASP A 70 18.21 -5.75 -15.18
CA ASP A 70 18.43 -5.98 -16.61
C ASP A 70 19.61 -5.16 -17.13
N ALA A 71 19.70 -3.89 -16.79
CA ALA A 71 20.80 -3.00 -17.15
C ALA A 71 22.15 -3.47 -16.58
N ALA A 72 22.16 -4.16 -15.46
CA ALA A 72 23.33 -4.78 -14.86
C ALA A 72 23.60 -6.20 -15.38
N GLY A 73 22.80 -6.73 -16.31
CA GLY A 73 22.91 -8.11 -16.81
C GLY A 73 22.56 -9.17 -15.77
N VAL A 74 21.74 -8.83 -14.78
CA VAL A 74 21.36 -9.70 -13.66
C VAL A 74 19.96 -10.26 -13.88
N THR A 75 19.83 -11.58 -13.81
CA THR A 75 18.50 -12.22 -13.85
C THR A 75 17.64 -11.77 -12.69
N VAL A 76 16.39 -11.39 -12.99
CA VAL A 76 15.41 -10.98 -11.98
C VAL A 76 15.01 -12.22 -11.15
N THR A 77 15.43 -12.24 -9.90
CA THR A 77 15.08 -13.27 -8.92
C THR A 77 14.61 -12.62 -7.63
N ALA A 78 13.90 -13.35 -6.77
CA ALA A 78 13.47 -12.86 -5.46
C ALA A 78 14.63 -12.24 -4.66
N ARG A 79 15.79 -12.91 -4.64
CA ARG A 79 16.99 -12.43 -3.94
C ARG A 79 17.57 -11.17 -4.58
N ALA A 80 17.66 -11.12 -5.92
CA ALA A 80 18.16 -9.95 -6.64
C ALA A 80 17.25 -8.72 -6.44
N LEU A 81 15.93 -8.90 -6.46
CA LEU A 81 14.96 -7.83 -6.18
C LEU A 81 15.11 -7.28 -4.76
N VAL A 82 15.30 -8.15 -3.77
CA VAL A 82 15.50 -7.72 -2.37
C VAL A 82 16.81 -6.96 -2.21
N LEU A 83 17.91 -7.44 -2.80
CA LEU A 83 19.19 -6.73 -2.81
C LEU A 83 19.08 -5.36 -3.46
N ALA A 84 18.48 -5.29 -4.65
CA ALA A 84 18.26 -4.03 -5.36
C ALA A 84 17.39 -3.05 -4.54
N ALA A 85 16.34 -3.54 -3.88
CA ALA A 85 15.46 -2.71 -3.05
C ALA A 85 16.19 -2.16 -1.82
N LEU A 86 16.98 -2.97 -1.13
CA LEU A 86 17.79 -2.53 0.01
C LEU A 86 18.79 -1.44 -0.38
N VAL A 87 19.34 -1.50 -1.59
CA VAL A 87 20.28 -0.50 -2.11
C VAL A 87 19.56 0.74 -2.62
N LEU A 88 18.56 0.58 -3.49
CA LEU A 88 17.96 1.68 -4.23
C LEU A 88 16.82 2.38 -3.48
N ILE A 89 16.05 1.65 -2.68
CA ILE A 89 14.90 2.18 -1.93
C ILE A 89 15.33 2.51 -0.49
N ASP A 90 15.79 1.52 0.26
CA ASP A 90 16.08 1.67 1.69
C ASP A 90 17.44 2.34 1.97
N LYS A 91 18.32 2.46 0.95
CA LYS A 91 19.68 3.03 1.07
C LYS A 91 20.54 2.32 2.12
N ARG A 92 20.41 1.02 2.27
CA ARG A 92 21.05 0.18 3.29
C ARG A 92 22.23 -0.62 2.75
N THR A 93 22.98 -0.08 1.81
CA THR A 93 24.16 -0.76 1.22
C THR A 93 25.19 -1.17 2.28
N ALA A 94 25.44 -0.32 3.29
CA ALA A 94 26.37 -0.62 4.36
C ALA A 94 25.93 -1.78 5.27
N ASP A 95 24.64 -2.07 5.36
CA ASP A 95 24.10 -3.13 6.20
C ASP A 95 24.19 -4.52 5.56
N LEU A 96 24.39 -4.60 4.24
CA LEU A 96 24.30 -5.86 3.48
C LEU A 96 25.18 -6.98 4.05
N PRO A 97 26.45 -6.75 4.49
CA PRO A 97 27.26 -7.82 5.05
C PRO A 97 26.67 -8.44 6.33
N SER A 98 25.93 -7.66 7.12
CA SER A 98 25.27 -8.14 8.35
C SER A 98 23.90 -8.78 8.07
N LEU A 99 23.25 -8.41 6.97
CA LEU A 99 21.95 -8.93 6.55
C LEU A 99 22.07 -10.23 5.76
N PHE A 100 23.16 -10.39 5.02
CA PHE A 100 23.48 -11.57 4.19
C PHE A 100 24.73 -12.23 4.74
N THR A 101 24.60 -13.09 5.74
CA THR A 101 25.71 -13.67 6.49
C THR A 101 25.44 -15.13 6.84
N ALA A 102 26.50 -15.92 6.92
CA ALA A 102 26.42 -17.31 7.40
C ALA A 102 26.38 -17.42 8.93
N GLU A 103 26.68 -16.34 9.65
CA GLU A 103 26.83 -16.34 11.11
C GLU A 103 25.47 -16.26 11.86
N ALA A 104 24.46 -15.68 11.24
CA ALA A 104 23.15 -15.51 11.86
C ALA A 104 22.16 -16.60 11.42
N ALA A 105 21.48 -17.21 12.39
CA ALA A 105 20.44 -18.19 12.10
C ALA A 105 19.33 -17.58 11.23
N HIS A 106 18.91 -18.32 10.22
CA HIS A 106 17.89 -17.92 9.25
C HIS A 106 18.22 -16.65 8.42
N ALA A 107 19.48 -16.27 8.34
CA ALA A 107 19.92 -15.21 7.43
C ALA A 107 20.03 -15.75 6.00
N PRO A 108 19.85 -14.91 4.97
CA PRO A 108 20.22 -15.26 3.61
C PRO A 108 21.73 -15.49 3.52
N ALA A 109 22.16 -16.38 2.58
CA ALA A 109 23.58 -16.63 2.35
C ALA A 109 24.36 -15.34 2.07
N PRO A 110 25.65 -15.27 2.41
CA PRO A 110 26.54 -14.14 2.07
C PRO A 110 26.44 -13.78 0.59
N LEU A 111 26.78 -12.53 0.27
CA LEU A 111 26.84 -12.10 -1.14
C LEU A 111 27.98 -12.83 -1.84
N SER A 112 27.71 -13.31 -3.05
CA SER A 112 28.76 -13.73 -3.97
C SER A 112 29.59 -12.52 -4.46
N GLU A 113 30.77 -12.78 -5.02
CA GLU A 113 31.59 -11.70 -5.63
C GLU A 113 30.83 -10.98 -6.74
N ALA A 114 30.09 -11.74 -7.57
CA ALA A 114 29.26 -11.17 -8.62
C ALA A 114 28.14 -10.28 -8.07
N GLU A 115 27.46 -10.71 -6.99
CA GLU A 115 26.45 -9.89 -6.33
C GLU A 115 27.04 -8.62 -5.74
N ALA A 116 28.17 -8.71 -5.06
CA ALA A 116 28.87 -7.56 -4.50
C ALA A 116 29.26 -6.53 -5.58
N ALA A 117 29.69 -7.01 -6.75
CA ALA A 117 30.08 -6.14 -7.86
C ALA A 117 28.91 -5.32 -8.42
N TRP A 118 27.78 -5.94 -8.77
CA TRP A 118 26.65 -5.19 -9.31
C TRP A 118 25.92 -4.36 -8.23
N VAL A 119 25.87 -4.80 -6.99
CA VAL A 119 25.37 -4.02 -5.84
C VAL A 119 26.16 -2.72 -5.68
N ALA A 120 27.50 -2.77 -5.76
CA ALA A 120 28.33 -1.58 -5.70
C ALA A 120 28.01 -0.60 -6.86
N GLY A 121 27.77 -1.12 -8.06
CA GLY A 121 27.33 -0.33 -9.21
C GLY A 121 25.98 0.36 -8.98
N LEU A 122 25.02 -0.32 -8.36
CA LEU A 122 23.70 0.26 -8.04
C LEU A 122 23.77 1.34 -6.95
N ALA A 123 24.67 1.22 -5.99
CA ALA A 123 24.76 2.14 -4.84
C ALA A 123 24.96 3.61 -5.25
N ALA A 124 25.58 3.86 -6.40
CA ALA A 124 25.80 5.19 -6.95
C ALA A 124 24.62 5.73 -7.77
N THR A 125 23.53 4.97 -7.92
CA THR A 125 22.41 5.34 -8.78
C THR A 125 21.15 5.70 -7.99
N SER A 126 20.18 6.33 -8.66
CA SER A 126 18.83 6.57 -8.11
C SER A 126 17.86 5.50 -8.60
N LEU A 127 16.85 5.15 -7.78
CA LEU A 127 15.79 4.21 -8.17
C LEU A 127 15.11 4.65 -9.46
N THR A 128 14.77 5.92 -9.57
CA THR A 128 14.17 6.51 -10.79
C THR A 128 15.23 7.25 -11.57
N ARG A 129 15.37 6.93 -12.85
CA ARG A 129 16.35 7.54 -13.76
C ARG A 129 15.65 8.16 -14.97
N PRO A 130 16.19 9.25 -15.54
CA PRO A 130 15.61 9.90 -16.72
C PRO A 130 15.61 9.03 -17.99
N ASP A 131 16.57 8.11 -18.11
CA ASP A 131 16.73 7.20 -19.25
C ASP A 131 15.84 5.94 -19.20
N MET A 132 15.07 5.76 -18.12
CA MET A 132 14.06 4.70 -18.04
C MET A 132 12.90 4.98 -19.01
N PRO A 133 12.36 3.94 -19.68
CA PRO A 133 11.08 4.06 -20.38
C PRO A 133 9.98 4.63 -19.47
N HIS A 134 9.08 5.45 -20.01
CA HIS A 134 8.08 6.15 -19.20
C HIS A 134 7.22 5.20 -18.36
N HIS A 135 6.76 4.09 -18.94
CA HIS A 135 5.96 3.09 -18.25
C HIS A 135 6.72 2.41 -17.09
N VAL A 136 8.03 2.17 -17.23
CA VAL A 136 8.89 1.67 -16.15
C VAL A 136 9.02 2.71 -15.04
N ARG A 137 9.33 3.94 -15.42
CA ARG A 137 9.53 5.05 -14.48
C ARG A 137 8.30 5.31 -13.62
N ARG A 138 7.10 5.10 -14.17
CA ARG A 138 5.82 5.33 -13.50
C ARG A 138 5.18 4.06 -12.90
N GLU A 139 5.82 2.88 -13.06
CA GLU A 139 5.28 1.59 -12.59
C GLU A 139 3.89 1.27 -13.17
N TRP A 140 3.62 1.72 -14.40
CA TRP A 140 2.36 1.49 -15.08
C TRP A 140 2.52 0.44 -16.18
N PRO A 141 1.50 -0.39 -16.44
CA PRO A 141 1.49 -1.22 -17.64
C PRO A 141 1.53 -0.34 -18.88
N GLY A 142 2.45 -0.63 -19.81
CA GLY A 142 2.63 0.19 -21.02
C GLY A 142 1.33 0.37 -21.83
N TRP A 143 0.49 -0.67 -21.88
CA TRP A 143 -0.79 -0.63 -22.58
C TRP A 143 -1.84 0.30 -21.95
N LEU A 144 -1.70 0.67 -20.68
CA LEU A 144 -2.66 1.52 -19.94
C LEU A 144 -2.15 2.94 -19.77
N LEU A 145 -0.83 3.15 -19.84
CA LEU A 145 -0.20 4.45 -19.50
C LEU A 145 -0.72 5.58 -20.39
N ASP A 146 -0.80 5.35 -21.71
CA ASP A 146 -1.23 6.37 -22.67
C ASP A 146 -2.69 6.77 -22.47
N ASP A 147 -3.56 5.78 -22.22
CA ASP A 147 -4.99 6.02 -21.94
C ASP A 147 -5.19 6.77 -20.62
N ALA A 148 -4.42 6.41 -19.57
CA ALA A 148 -4.48 7.09 -18.29
C ALA A 148 -4.00 8.56 -18.42
N ALA A 149 -2.89 8.78 -19.14
CA ALA A 149 -2.38 10.13 -19.40
C ALA A 149 -3.37 10.97 -20.20
N ALA A 150 -3.98 10.38 -21.25
CA ALA A 150 -4.99 11.05 -22.05
C ALA A 150 -6.23 11.43 -21.23
N GLY A 151 -6.68 10.55 -20.33
CA GLY A 151 -7.80 10.80 -19.42
C GLY A 151 -7.52 11.97 -18.46
N LEU A 152 -6.32 12.05 -17.89
CA LEU A 152 -5.91 13.16 -17.02
C LEU A 152 -5.79 14.48 -17.79
N ALA A 153 -5.22 14.44 -19.00
CA ALA A 153 -5.13 15.62 -19.87
C ALA A 153 -6.52 16.13 -20.27
N ALA A 154 -7.46 15.23 -20.59
CA ALA A 154 -8.85 15.58 -20.87
C ALA A 154 -9.57 16.22 -19.66
N ALA A 155 -9.13 15.91 -18.44
CA ALA A 155 -9.59 16.56 -17.21
C ALA A 155 -8.96 17.96 -16.99
N GLY A 156 -8.10 18.42 -17.90
CA GLY A 156 -7.52 19.78 -17.89
C GLY A 156 -6.14 19.88 -17.24
N LEU A 157 -5.47 18.74 -16.98
CA LEU A 157 -4.10 18.76 -16.46
C LEU A 157 -3.11 18.98 -17.61
N ASP A 158 -2.08 19.80 -17.36
CA ASP A 158 -0.94 19.89 -18.28
C ASP A 158 -0.02 18.66 -18.14
N ASN A 159 0.96 18.54 -19.05
CA ASN A 159 1.84 17.38 -19.10
C ASN A 159 2.64 17.13 -17.81
N ALA A 160 3.03 18.20 -17.11
CA ALA A 160 3.77 18.07 -15.86
C ALA A 160 2.85 17.54 -14.74
N ALA A 161 1.65 18.10 -14.62
CA ALA A 161 0.64 17.65 -13.66
C ALA A 161 0.18 16.21 -13.96
N VAL A 162 0.05 15.82 -15.24
CA VAL A 162 -0.25 14.42 -15.63
C VAL A 162 0.86 13.49 -15.14
N ASP A 163 2.12 13.84 -15.34
CA ASP A 163 3.26 13.02 -14.92
C ASP A 163 3.35 12.89 -13.39
N ASP A 164 3.06 13.97 -12.65
CA ASP A 164 3.01 13.99 -11.20
C ASP A 164 1.86 13.12 -10.65
N GLU A 165 0.67 13.19 -11.24
CA GLU A 165 -0.48 12.33 -10.85
C GLU A 165 -0.21 10.85 -11.11
N LEU A 166 0.38 10.51 -12.26
CA LEU A 166 0.76 9.12 -12.57
C LEU A 166 1.80 8.59 -11.58
N ALA A 167 2.74 9.43 -11.13
CA ALA A 167 3.70 9.09 -10.09
C ALA A 167 3.01 8.87 -8.74
N ALA A 168 2.13 9.79 -8.34
CA ALA A 168 1.43 9.74 -7.06
C ALA A 168 0.54 8.49 -6.91
N LEU A 169 -0.05 8.00 -8.02
CA LEU A 169 -0.85 6.76 -8.02
C LEU A 169 -0.02 5.49 -7.75
N SER A 170 1.29 5.54 -7.93
CA SER A 170 2.22 4.44 -7.64
C SER A 170 2.86 4.53 -6.25
N ASP A 171 2.67 5.63 -5.54
CA ASP A 171 3.21 5.84 -4.20
C ASP A 171 2.42 5.09 -3.12
N GLU A 172 2.96 5.05 -1.91
CA GLU A 172 2.25 4.49 -0.77
C GLU A 172 1.03 5.34 -0.42
N ALA A 173 -0.15 4.71 -0.47
CA ALA A 173 -1.38 5.40 -0.11
C ALA A 173 -1.35 5.89 1.34
N PRO A 174 -1.73 7.14 1.61
CA PRO A 174 -1.85 7.66 2.97
C PRO A 174 -2.92 6.89 3.76
N THR A 175 -2.82 6.92 5.08
CA THR A 175 -3.85 6.34 5.94
C THR A 175 -4.87 7.39 6.30
N ASP A 176 -6.00 7.38 5.63
CA ASP A 176 -7.12 8.26 5.94
C ASP A 176 -8.18 7.53 6.78
N VAL A 177 -8.69 8.21 7.77
CA VAL A 177 -9.86 7.79 8.54
C VAL A 177 -11.00 8.77 8.36
N ARG A 178 -12.21 8.25 8.37
CA ARG A 178 -13.44 9.01 8.24
C ARG A 178 -14.23 8.95 9.55
N ILE A 179 -14.60 10.08 10.11
CA ILE A 179 -15.53 10.10 11.27
C ILE A 179 -16.87 9.48 10.89
N ASN A 180 -17.52 8.91 11.89
CA ASN A 180 -18.96 8.61 11.83
C ASN A 180 -19.73 9.80 12.41
N PRO A 181 -20.32 10.67 11.59
CA PRO A 181 -20.92 11.92 12.08
C PRO A 181 -22.13 11.70 12.99
N LEU A 182 -22.73 10.50 12.99
CA LEU A 182 -23.80 10.14 13.91
C LEU A 182 -23.31 9.85 15.34
N ARG A 183 -22.00 9.60 15.51
CA ARG A 183 -21.38 9.26 16.81
C ARG A 183 -20.26 10.22 17.20
N GLN A 184 -19.59 10.78 16.24
CA GLN A 184 -18.50 11.76 16.39
C GLN A 184 -18.70 12.87 15.36
N PRO A 185 -19.40 13.95 15.71
CA PRO A 185 -19.73 15.01 14.75
C PRO A 185 -18.56 15.93 14.41
N ASP A 186 -17.51 15.96 15.24
CA ASP A 186 -16.33 16.81 15.03
C ASP A 186 -15.06 16.01 14.74
N ARG A 187 -14.57 16.13 13.50
CA ARG A 187 -13.32 15.49 13.09
C ARG A 187 -12.07 16.06 13.78
N ARG A 188 -12.13 17.32 14.29
CA ARG A 188 -11.04 17.90 15.08
C ARG A 188 -10.93 17.18 16.41
N ALA A 189 -12.05 16.94 17.06
CA ALA A 189 -12.07 16.18 18.30
C ALA A 189 -11.53 14.75 18.12
N LEU A 190 -11.86 14.06 17.01
CA LEU A 190 -11.27 12.76 16.71
C LEU A 190 -9.76 12.87 16.51
N ARG A 191 -9.28 13.83 15.70
CA ARG A 191 -7.83 14.06 15.48
C ARG A 191 -7.11 14.23 16.82
N ASP A 192 -7.65 15.05 17.72
CA ASP A 192 -7.02 15.35 19.01
C ASP A 192 -7.04 14.14 19.95
N GLN A 193 -8.10 13.33 19.93
CA GLN A 193 -8.18 12.06 20.66
C GLN A 193 -7.11 11.06 20.14
N LEU A 194 -6.95 10.92 18.83
CA LEU A 194 -5.94 10.08 18.24
C LEU A 194 -4.52 10.59 18.55
N ALA A 195 -4.29 11.91 18.47
CA ALA A 195 -3.02 12.52 18.83
C ALA A 195 -2.65 12.27 20.29
N GLY A 196 -3.60 12.30 21.22
CA GLY A 196 -3.42 11.93 22.63
C GLY A 196 -2.98 10.48 22.84
N ARG A 197 -3.17 9.62 21.83
CA ARG A 197 -2.64 8.24 21.81
C ARG A 197 -1.31 8.09 21.03
N GLY A 198 -0.70 9.21 20.65
CA GLY A 198 0.52 9.21 19.84
C GLY A 198 0.30 9.01 18.33
N LEU A 199 -0.96 9.00 17.88
CA LEU A 199 -1.34 8.86 16.47
C LEU A 199 -1.56 10.25 15.87
N LYS A 200 -0.48 10.91 15.47
CA LYS A 200 -0.54 12.25 14.88
C LYS A 200 -1.19 12.21 13.49
N GLY A 201 -1.89 13.28 13.15
CA GLY A 201 -2.55 13.46 11.88
C GLY A 201 -3.06 14.87 11.67
N HIS A 202 -3.55 15.13 10.48
CA HIS A 202 -4.15 16.42 10.10
C HIS A 202 -5.50 16.20 9.41
N LEU A 203 -6.29 17.25 9.33
CA LEU A 203 -7.57 17.20 8.64
C LEU A 203 -7.34 17.09 7.14
N THR A 204 -8.10 16.21 6.45
CA THR A 204 -8.04 16.14 4.99
C THR A 204 -8.55 17.43 4.35
N GLY A 205 -7.93 17.85 3.25
CA GLY A 205 -8.26 19.14 2.61
C GLY A 205 -9.62 19.16 1.92
N LEU A 206 -10.00 18.03 1.29
CA LEU A 206 -11.22 17.97 0.46
C LEU A 206 -12.41 17.36 1.19
N SER A 207 -12.24 16.27 1.95
CA SER A 207 -13.34 15.67 2.69
C SER A 207 -13.56 16.38 4.03
N PRO A 208 -14.78 16.80 4.34
CA PRO A 208 -15.13 17.38 5.65
C PRO A 208 -15.17 16.31 6.77
N LEU A 209 -15.09 15.03 6.45
CA LEU A 209 -15.19 13.92 7.39
C LEU A 209 -13.82 13.28 7.69
N GLY A 210 -12.77 13.65 6.95
CA GLY A 210 -11.51 12.94 6.93
C GLY A 210 -10.45 13.47 7.90
N VAL A 211 -9.67 12.56 8.45
CA VAL A 211 -8.39 12.81 9.14
C VAL A 211 -7.34 11.92 8.51
N ARG A 212 -6.21 12.51 8.07
CA ARG A 212 -5.05 11.79 7.52
C ARG A 212 -4.02 11.57 8.60
N LEU A 213 -3.63 10.32 8.81
CA LEU A 213 -2.60 9.95 9.78
C LEU A 213 -1.21 10.04 9.13
N GLU A 214 -0.23 10.47 9.93
CA GLU A 214 1.17 10.57 9.48
C GLU A 214 1.85 9.21 9.28
N LYS A 215 1.30 8.16 9.89
CA LYS A 215 1.85 6.80 9.83
C LYS A 215 0.74 5.77 9.67
N ARG A 216 1.05 4.71 8.94
CA ARG A 216 0.19 3.54 8.89
C ARG A 216 0.28 2.79 10.22
N VAL A 217 -0.89 2.60 10.86
CA VAL A 217 -1.01 1.94 12.16
C VAL A 217 -2.22 1.01 12.15
N ARG A 218 -2.20 0.04 13.04
CA ARG A 218 -3.36 -0.82 13.27
C ARG A 218 -4.37 -0.08 14.13
N LEU A 219 -5.54 0.17 13.58
CA LEU A 219 -6.59 1.01 14.21
C LEU A 219 -7.68 0.17 14.89
N GLU A 220 -7.83 -1.09 14.51
CA GLU A 220 -8.92 -1.98 14.94
C GLU A 220 -8.90 -2.27 16.45
N ASP A 221 -7.75 -2.11 17.09
CA ASP A 221 -7.61 -2.32 18.54
C ASP A 221 -8.01 -1.08 19.37
N LEU A 222 -8.18 0.06 18.73
CA LEU A 222 -8.50 1.32 19.40
C LEU A 222 -9.92 1.32 19.97
N PRO A 223 -10.14 1.85 21.18
CA PRO A 223 -11.48 2.01 21.75
C PRO A 223 -12.41 2.87 20.88
N GLU A 224 -11.87 3.88 20.20
CA GLU A 224 -12.61 4.77 19.30
C GLU A 224 -13.13 4.01 18.08
N TRP A 225 -12.33 3.10 17.52
CA TRP A 225 -12.75 2.19 16.46
C TRP A 225 -13.86 1.25 16.94
N LYS A 226 -13.64 0.58 18.06
CA LYS A 226 -14.62 -0.36 18.64
C LYS A 226 -15.97 0.31 19.00
N LYS A 227 -15.95 1.61 19.29
CA LYS A 227 -17.15 2.41 19.49
C LYS A 227 -17.80 2.92 18.19
N GLY A 228 -17.17 2.65 17.04
CA GLY A 228 -17.64 3.10 15.73
C GLY A 228 -17.59 4.62 15.54
N LEU A 229 -16.64 5.30 16.20
CA LEU A 229 -16.48 6.75 16.05
C LEU A 229 -15.86 7.13 14.71
N PHE A 230 -15.09 6.23 14.11
CA PHE A 230 -14.47 6.39 12.81
C PHE A 230 -14.29 5.06 12.10
N ASP A 231 -13.99 5.12 10.80
CA ASP A 231 -13.62 4.00 9.95
C ASP A 231 -12.41 4.36 9.08
N VAL A 232 -11.67 3.35 8.58
CA VAL A 232 -10.59 3.57 7.61
C VAL A 232 -11.23 3.73 6.23
N GLN A 233 -11.03 4.89 5.63
CA GLN A 233 -11.52 5.16 4.29
C GLN A 233 -10.71 6.27 3.64
N ASP A 234 -10.20 6.01 2.45
CA ASP A 234 -9.51 6.98 1.61
C ASP A 234 -10.38 8.20 1.32
N GLN A 235 -9.75 9.40 1.25
CA GLN A 235 -10.44 10.67 1.04
C GLN A 235 -11.25 10.68 -0.27
N GLY A 236 -10.72 10.14 -1.36
CA GLY A 236 -11.42 10.06 -2.64
C GLY A 236 -12.68 9.18 -2.54
N SER A 237 -12.59 8.05 -1.83
CA SER A 237 -13.75 7.19 -1.56
C SER A 237 -14.81 7.86 -0.68
N GLN A 238 -14.40 8.73 0.26
CA GLN A 238 -15.33 9.54 1.04
C GLN A 238 -16.09 10.52 0.15
N LEU A 239 -15.37 11.24 -0.74
CA LEU A 239 -15.95 12.20 -1.68
C LEU A 239 -16.90 11.52 -2.66
N ALA A 240 -16.50 10.37 -3.24
CA ALA A 240 -17.36 9.60 -4.15
C ALA A 240 -18.70 9.22 -3.50
N ALA A 241 -18.69 8.81 -2.23
CA ALA A 241 -19.92 8.50 -1.50
C ALA A 241 -20.75 9.75 -1.19
N MET A 242 -20.13 10.89 -0.93
CA MET A 242 -20.82 12.16 -0.71
C MET A 242 -21.47 12.72 -1.98
N LEU A 243 -20.83 12.51 -3.14
CA LEU A 243 -21.40 12.90 -4.45
C LEU A 243 -22.66 12.14 -4.81
N CYS A 244 -22.95 11.02 -4.16
CA CYS A 244 -24.24 10.32 -4.33
C CYS A 244 -25.43 11.12 -3.76
N ASP A 245 -25.19 12.19 -3.04
CA ASP A 245 -26.20 13.08 -2.44
C ASP A 245 -27.32 12.34 -1.71
N ALA A 246 -26.94 11.32 -0.93
CA ALA A 246 -27.87 10.49 -0.18
C ALA A 246 -28.63 11.31 0.87
N ARG A 247 -29.96 11.19 0.89
CA ARG A 247 -30.85 11.97 1.77
C ARG A 247 -31.81 11.07 2.54
N PRO A 248 -32.30 11.51 3.71
CA PRO A 248 -33.26 10.76 4.50
C PRO A 248 -34.49 10.32 3.66
N GLY A 249 -34.87 9.06 3.79
CA GLY A 249 -36.01 8.46 3.09
C GLY A 249 -35.69 7.81 1.75
N MET A 250 -34.48 7.99 1.19
CA MET A 250 -34.06 7.36 -0.06
C MET A 250 -33.91 5.86 0.06
N GLN A 251 -34.05 5.17 -1.10
CA GLN A 251 -33.64 3.81 -1.30
C GLN A 251 -32.42 3.80 -2.25
N ILE A 252 -31.33 3.24 -1.81
CA ILE A 252 -30.04 3.25 -2.51
C ILE A 252 -29.55 1.82 -2.70
N ALA A 253 -28.98 1.50 -3.86
CA ALA A 253 -28.26 0.26 -4.12
C ALA A 253 -26.77 0.57 -4.28
N ASP A 254 -25.92 0.02 -3.39
CA ASP A 254 -24.47 -0.02 -3.53
C ASP A 254 -24.09 -1.38 -4.14
N ILE A 255 -23.92 -1.41 -5.47
CA ILE A 255 -23.73 -2.66 -6.23
C ILE A 255 -22.28 -3.19 -6.21
N CYS A 256 -21.34 -2.45 -5.62
CA CYS A 256 -19.96 -2.87 -5.40
C CYS A 256 -19.53 -2.46 -3.98
N SER A 257 -20.35 -2.86 -3.00
CA SER A 257 -20.26 -2.37 -1.62
C SER A 257 -18.95 -2.73 -0.91
N GLY A 258 -18.36 -3.87 -1.27
CA GLY A 258 -17.19 -4.40 -0.55
C GLY A 258 -17.53 -4.58 0.94
N ALA A 259 -16.71 -3.98 1.81
CA ALA A 259 -16.94 -3.96 3.26
C ALA A 259 -17.84 -2.80 3.74
N GLY A 260 -18.68 -2.22 2.87
CA GLY A 260 -19.69 -1.24 3.24
C GLY A 260 -19.20 0.19 3.45
N GLY A 261 -17.94 0.51 3.16
CA GLY A 261 -17.37 1.82 3.48
C GLY A 261 -18.15 3.00 2.90
N LYS A 262 -18.59 2.94 1.61
CA LYS A 262 -19.41 3.98 0.99
C LYS A 262 -20.86 3.93 1.47
N ALA A 263 -21.42 2.72 1.63
CA ALA A 263 -22.75 2.52 2.19
C ALA A 263 -22.89 3.18 3.57
N LEU A 264 -21.86 3.08 4.43
CA LEU A 264 -21.86 3.73 5.75
C LEU A 264 -21.83 5.28 5.67
N VAL A 265 -21.14 5.87 4.68
CA VAL A 265 -21.20 7.33 4.43
C VAL A 265 -22.62 7.74 4.06
N MET A 266 -23.22 7.03 3.12
CA MET A 266 -24.59 7.30 2.67
C MET A 266 -25.60 7.09 3.79
N ALA A 267 -25.47 6.03 4.60
CA ALA A 267 -26.34 5.80 5.78
C ALA A 267 -26.26 6.94 6.77
N ALA A 268 -25.07 7.47 7.04
CA ALA A 268 -24.88 8.62 7.92
C ALA A 268 -25.52 9.89 7.34
N ALA A 269 -25.34 10.15 6.04
CA ALA A 269 -25.99 11.28 5.35
C ALA A 269 -27.54 11.17 5.37
N MET A 270 -28.05 9.96 5.29
CA MET A 270 -29.49 9.66 5.43
C MET A 270 -29.98 9.74 6.88
N ALA A 271 -29.14 10.01 7.86
CA ALA A 271 -29.48 9.95 9.29
C ALA A 271 -30.13 8.61 9.70
N ASN A 272 -29.71 7.51 9.06
CA ASN A 272 -30.27 6.15 9.18
C ASN A 272 -31.79 6.08 8.84
N LYS A 273 -32.30 6.99 8.02
CA LYS A 273 -33.69 7.01 7.56
C LYS A 273 -33.75 6.65 6.09
N GLY A 274 -34.25 5.45 5.76
CA GLY A 274 -34.32 4.94 4.39
C GLY A 274 -33.83 3.51 4.30
N ARG A 275 -33.40 3.10 3.11
CA ARG A 275 -32.89 1.74 2.87
C ARG A 275 -31.65 1.78 2.00
N ILE A 276 -30.62 1.03 2.38
CA ILE A 276 -29.45 0.77 1.54
C ILE A 276 -29.39 -0.72 1.29
N LEU A 277 -29.31 -1.10 0.02
CA LEU A 277 -29.07 -2.47 -0.44
C LEU A 277 -27.59 -2.57 -0.82
N ALA A 278 -26.81 -3.25 0.02
CA ALA A 278 -25.40 -3.52 -0.24
C ALA A 278 -25.25 -4.85 -0.99
N ILE A 279 -24.57 -4.82 -2.12
CA ILE A 279 -24.32 -5.98 -2.99
C ILE A 279 -22.82 -6.05 -3.30
N ASP A 280 -22.22 -7.24 -3.24
CA ASP A 280 -20.86 -7.49 -3.71
C ASP A 280 -20.77 -8.92 -4.23
N SER A 281 -19.90 -9.16 -5.23
CA SER A 281 -19.64 -10.50 -5.75
C SER A 281 -18.81 -11.36 -4.78
N ASN A 282 -18.17 -10.74 -3.78
CA ASN A 282 -17.35 -11.41 -2.77
C ASN A 282 -18.06 -11.39 -1.41
N ALA A 283 -18.65 -12.54 -1.03
CA ALA A 283 -19.36 -12.70 0.24
C ALA A 283 -18.49 -12.38 1.47
N ASP A 284 -17.22 -12.80 1.49
CA ASP A 284 -16.31 -12.56 2.62
C ASP A 284 -16.04 -11.05 2.85
N ARG A 285 -16.19 -10.24 1.81
CA ARG A 285 -16.09 -8.78 1.93
C ARG A 285 -17.39 -8.19 2.44
N LEU A 286 -18.51 -8.68 1.96
CA LEU A 286 -19.84 -8.19 2.35
C LEU A 286 -20.14 -8.52 3.83
N ASP A 287 -19.69 -9.67 4.31
CA ASP A 287 -19.86 -10.06 5.73
C ASP A 287 -19.15 -9.13 6.73
N LYS A 288 -18.30 -8.23 6.24
CA LYS A 288 -17.62 -7.22 7.06
C LYS A 288 -18.35 -5.87 7.08
N ALA A 289 -19.37 -5.72 6.24
CA ALA A 289 -20.20 -4.52 6.18
C ALA A 289 -21.24 -4.55 7.31
#